data_07981f21076832728c821df133e07f11
#
_entry.id   07981f21076832728c821df133e07f11
#
_cell.length_a   1.000
_cell.length_b   1.000
_cell.length_c   1.000
_cell.angle_alpha   90.00
_cell.angle_beta   90.00
_cell.angle_gamma   90.00
#
_symmetry.space_group_name_H-M   'P 1'
#
loop_
_entity.id
_entity.type
_entity.pdbx_description
1 polymer ?
#
loop_
_entity_poly.entity_id
_entity_poly.type
_entity_poly.pdbx_seq_one_letter_code
_entity_poly.pdbx_strand_id
1 'polypeptide(L)'
;DQQVTGYERAFEWMMPIQGGDISMSLGLLSLCGVMWAIKTSSYRYLFYFSIASVMGLLGSILSGSRGGWVLFPVILFVGYRIFRDWFSARIKWGMALALCLLISFCLIPQSGVPQRISQAKNDVQLYFTGENKVTSLGHRFEIWKSSIDSFIKKPVFGWGNHGVRLSQEQQYKSGLITKAAYDFNGHAHNQFLDEMAKRGIIGLSALLALFLFPLTI
;
A
#
# COMPACT_ATOMS: atom_id res chain seq x y z
N ASP A 1 21.16 -2.88 -6.93
CA ASP A 1 20.84 -1.43 -6.79
C ASP A 1 20.56 -1.00 -5.33
N GLN A 2 21.38 -1.49 -4.36
CA GLN A 2 21.28 -1.08 -2.94
C GLN A 2 22.21 0.09 -2.59
N GLN A 3 22.87 0.74 -3.55
CA GLN A 3 23.95 1.69 -3.27
C GLN A 3 23.65 3.18 -3.50
N VAL A 4 22.40 3.62 -3.68
CA VAL A 4 22.13 5.03 -4.07
C VAL A 4 21.68 5.94 -2.93
N THR A 5 21.39 5.46 -1.74
CA THR A 5 21.08 6.33 -0.61
C THR A 5 21.75 5.79 0.64
N GLY A 6 22.82 6.39 1.11
CA GLY A 6 23.56 6.02 2.33
C GLY A 6 22.78 6.16 3.65
N TYR A 7 21.49 5.82 3.63
CA TYR A 7 20.65 5.68 4.80
C TYR A 7 20.39 4.20 5.04
N GLU A 8 20.94 3.66 6.13
CA GLU A 8 20.54 2.35 6.64
C GLU A 8 19.04 2.39 6.92
N ARG A 9 18.30 1.46 6.30
CA ARG A 9 16.86 1.34 6.53
C ARG A 9 16.63 0.58 7.82
N ALA A 10 15.69 1.02 8.63
CA ALA A 10 15.21 0.24 9.76
C ALA A 10 14.71 -1.14 9.27
N PHE A 11 14.80 -2.16 10.12
CA PHE A 11 14.39 -3.55 9.83
C PHE A 11 15.35 -4.34 8.91
N GLU A 12 16.64 -4.42 9.25
CA GLU A 12 17.61 -5.27 8.54
C GLU A 12 17.21 -6.75 8.51
N TRP A 13 16.51 -7.22 9.53
CA TRP A 13 16.05 -8.60 9.69
C TRP A 13 14.71 -8.93 8.98
N MET A 14 14.03 -7.93 8.44
CA MET A 14 12.74 -8.05 7.75
C MET A 14 12.76 -7.17 6.49
N MET A 15 11.97 -7.54 5.47
CA MET A 15 11.78 -6.65 4.32
C MET A 15 11.27 -5.28 4.79
N PRO A 16 11.95 -4.16 4.46
CA PRO A 16 11.59 -2.82 4.95
C PRO A 16 10.13 -2.43 4.65
N ILE A 17 9.58 -2.89 3.51
CA ILE A 17 8.18 -2.66 3.14
C ILE A 17 7.25 -3.32 4.15
N GLN A 18 7.46 -4.59 4.47
CA GLN A 18 6.61 -5.32 5.42
C GLN A 18 6.72 -4.74 6.82
N GLY A 19 7.94 -4.44 7.29
CA GLY A 19 8.18 -3.80 8.58
C GLY A 19 7.50 -2.45 8.69
N GLY A 20 7.57 -1.63 7.64
CA GLY A 20 6.91 -0.32 7.57
C GLY A 20 5.39 -0.40 7.59
N ASP A 21 4.81 -1.35 6.87
CA ASP A 21 3.35 -1.52 6.79
C ASP A 21 2.78 -2.09 8.10
N ILE A 22 3.50 -3.03 8.74
CA ILE A 22 3.14 -3.54 10.08
C ILE A 22 3.20 -2.40 11.11
N SER A 23 4.28 -1.63 11.12
CA SER A 23 4.45 -0.49 12.04
C SER A 23 3.34 0.54 11.85
N MET A 24 2.99 0.88 10.61
CA MET A 24 1.87 1.77 10.29
C MET A 24 0.55 1.22 10.84
N SER A 25 0.27 -0.06 10.60
CA SER A 25 -0.97 -0.71 11.04
C SER A 25 -1.10 -0.71 12.56
N LEU A 26 -0.03 -1.05 13.27
CA LEU A 26 0.01 -1.00 14.74
C LEU A 26 -0.14 0.42 15.27
N GLY A 27 0.49 1.41 14.61
CA GLY A 27 0.35 2.82 14.95
C GLY A 27 -1.10 3.31 14.82
N LEU A 28 -1.78 2.92 13.73
CA LEU A 28 -3.20 3.26 13.49
C LEU A 28 -4.15 2.56 14.46
N LEU A 29 -3.92 1.28 14.78
CA LEU A 29 -4.69 0.58 15.81
C LEU A 29 -4.52 1.24 17.19
N SER A 30 -3.29 1.66 17.51
CA SER A 30 -3.03 2.40 18.75
C SER A 30 -3.74 3.75 18.75
N LEU A 31 -3.89 4.40 17.60
CA LEU A 31 -4.68 5.64 17.48
C LEU A 31 -6.16 5.41 17.81
N CYS A 32 -6.75 4.28 17.42
CA CYS A 32 -8.09 3.88 17.87
C CYS A 32 -8.14 3.72 19.39
N GLY A 33 -7.08 3.18 20.01
CA GLY A 33 -6.93 3.10 21.46
C GLY A 33 -6.88 4.48 22.14
N VAL A 34 -6.22 5.47 21.51
CA VAL A 34 -6.23 6.87 21.95
C VAL A 34 -7.66 7.43 21.98
N MET A 35 -8.44 7.20 20.91
CA MET A 35 -9.83 7.63 20.83
C MET A 35 -10.69 7.02 21.95
N TRP A 36 -10.54 5.73 22.18
CA TRP A 36 -11.21 5.04 23.27
C TRP A 36 -10.81 5.59 24.63
N ALA A 37 -9.52 5.83 24.88
CA ALA A 37 -9.01 6.38 26.12
C ALA A 37 -9.52 7.81 26.39
N ILE A 38 -9.66 8.63 25.37
CA ILE A 38 -10.29 9.97 25.47
C ILE A 38 -11.75 9.82 25.92
N LYS A 39 -12.51 8.92 25.27
CA LYS A 39 -13.92 8.69 25.61
C LYS A 39 -14.13 8.22 27.05
N THR A 40 -13.24 7.34 27.52
CA THR A 40 -13.33 6.77 28.88
C THR A 40 -12.61 7.60 29.93
N SER A 41 -12.03 8.77 29.56
CA SER A 41 -11.25 9.66 30.42
C SER A 41 -10.10 8.93 31.14
N SER A 42 -9.51 7.93 30.51
CA SER A 42 -8.48 7.07 31.09
C SER A 42 -7.08 7.56 30.71
N TYR A 43 -6.49 8.47 31.51
CA TYR A 43 -5.21 9.12 31.22
C TYR A 43 -4.03 8.15 31.08
N ARG A 44 -4.02 7.02 31.80
CA ARG A 44 -2.97 6.01 31.69
C ARG A 44 -2.96 5.38 30.30
N TYR A 45 -4.11 4.93 29.81
CA TYR A 45 -4.22 4.34 28.47
C TYR A 45 -4.01 5.38 27.37
N LEU A 46 -4.46 6.62 27.59
CA LEU A 46 -4.18 7.73 26.69
C LEU A 46 -2.67 7.90 26.47
N PHE A 47 -1.89 7.88 27.54
CA PHE A 47 -0.43 8.01 27.46
C PHE A 47 0.21 6.83 26.70
N TYR A 48 -0.12 5.58 27.06
CA TYR A 48 0.46 4.40 26.43
C TYR A 48 0.09 4.28 24.95
N PHE A 49 -1.18 4.48 24.59
CA PHE A 49 -1.62 4.41 23.21
C PHE A 49 -1.07 5.56 22.36
N SER A 50 -0.89 6.75 22.92
CA SER A 50 -0.25 7.87 22.22
C SER A 50 1.21 7.56 21.89
N ILE A 51 1.98 7.04 22.82
CA ILE A 51 3.37 6.62 22.59
C ILE A 51 3.40 5.50 21.53
N ALA A 52 2.58 4.47 21.67
CA ALA A 52 2.54 3.35 20.74
C ALA A 52 2.17 3.82 19.32
N SER A 53 1.21 4.76 19.18
CA SER A 53 0.85 5.34 17.90
C SER A 53 2.01 6.11 17.26
N VAL A 54 2.68 6.98 18.03
CA VAL A 54 3.85 7.73 17.56
C VAL A 54 4.97 6.79 17.14
N MET A 55 5.29 5.78 17.95
CA MET A 55 6.34 4.80 17.64
C MET A 55 6.02 3.99 16.37
N GLY A 56 4.76 3.59 16.19
CA GLY A 56 4.34 2.88 14.98
C GLY A 56 4.47 3.74 13.73
N LEU A 57 4.05 5.00 13.78
CA LEU A 57 4.18 5.93 12.66
C LEU A 57 5.66 6.25 12.36
N LEU A 58 6.47 6.48 13.39
CA LEU A 58 7.92 6.69 13.24
C LEU A 58 8.61 5.46 12.65
N GLY A 59 8.27 4.25 13.10
CA GLY A 59 8.78 3.00 12.54
C GLY A 59 8.47 2.87 11.05
N SER A 60 7.26 3.25 10.63
CA SER A 60 6.90 3.28 9.21
C SER A 60 7.71 4.30 8.41
N ILE A 61 7.95 5.50 8.95
CA ILE A 61 8.80 6.52 8.31
C ILE A 61 10.22 6.00 8.14
N LEU A 62 10.81 5.47 9.21
CA LEU A 62 12.19 4.99 9.24
C LEU A 62 12.42 3.76 8.35
N SER A 63 11.39 2.97 8.09
CA SER A 63 11.47 1.86 7.13
C SER A 63 11.67 2.33 5.68
N GLY A 64 11.36 3.59 5.38
CA GLY A 64 11.35 4.13 4.01
C GLY A 64 10.23 3.54 3.12
N SER A 65 9.32 2.71 3.68
CA SER A 65 8.14 2.22 2.96
C SER A 65 7.09 3.33 2.87
N ARG A 66 6.60 3.55 1.64
CA ARG A 66 5.60 4.60 1.38
C ARG A 66 4.22 4.03 1.04
N GLY A 67 4.10 2.71 0.95
CA GLY A 67 2.85 2.05 0.55
C GLY A 67 1.68 2.37 1.48
N GLY A 68 1.89 2.30 2.78
CA GLY A 68 0.88 2.61 3.80
C GLY A 68 0.45 4.08 3.84
N TRP A 69 1.32 5.00 3.44
CA TRP A 69 1.04 6.44 3.49
C TRP A 69 -0.04 6.90 2.50
N VAL A 70 -0.23 6.18 1.40
CA VAL A 70 -1.27 6.50 0.39
C VAL A 70 -2.67 6.38 1.00
N LEU A 71 -2.91 5.39 1.85
CA LEU A 71 -4.20 5.16 2.49
C LEU A 71 -4.37 5.93 3.80
N PHE A 72 -3.30 6.49 4.36
CA PHE A 72 -3.33 7.20 5.63
C PHE A 72 -4.37 8.34 5.68
N PRO A 73 -4.47 9.24 4.68
CA PRO A 73 -5.49 10.28 4.67
C PRO A 73 -6.92 9.73 4.65
N VAL A 74 -7.13 8.61 3.94
CA VAL A 74 -8.44 7.94 3.86
C VAL A 74 -8.83 7.37 5.23
N ILE A 75 -7.90 6.70 5.91
CA ILE A 75 -8.11 6.14 7.25
C ILE A 75 -8.39 7.26 8.26
N LEU A 76 -7.66 8.36 8.20
CA LEU A 76 -7.92 9.53 9.05
C LEU A 76 -9.29 10.14 8.79
N PHE A 77 -9.70 10.25 7.52
CA PHE A 77 -11.02 10.76 7.15
C PHE A 77 -12.14 9.85 7.66
N VAL A 78 -12.03 8.55 7.46
CA VAL A 78 -13.00 7.56 7.95
C VAL A 78 -13.05 7.60 9.48
N GLY A 79 -11.90 7.60 10.16
CA GLY A 79 -11.82 7.73 11.61
C GLY A 79 -12.48 9.04 12.10
N TYR A 80 -12.20 10.16 11.43
CA TYR A 80 -12.87 11.43 11.74
C TYR A 80 -14.40 11.33 11.58
N ARG A 81 -14.88 10.71 10.49
CA ARG A 81 -16.34 10.54 10.26
C ARG A 81 -17.02 9.71 11.34
N ILE A 82 -16.35 8.64 11.81
CA ILE A 82 -16.89 7.75 12.86
C ILE A 82 -16.87 8.45 14.23
N PHE A 83 -15.79 9.15 14.54
CA PHE A 83 -15.56 9.68 15.90
C PHE A 83 -15.79 11.20 16.04
N ARG A 84 -16.27 11.88 15.01
CA ARG A 84 -16.40 13.36 14.97
C ARG A 84 -17.19 13.94 16.13
N ASP A 85 -18.17 13.20 16.64
CA ASP A 85 -19.05 13.65 17.72
C ASP A 85 -18.38 13.56 19.10
N TRP A 86 -17.25 12.84 19.17
CA TRP A 86 -16.43 12.72 20.38
C TRP A 86 -15.38 13.83 20.48
N PHE A 87 -15.15 14.58 19.39
CA PHE A 87 -14.13 15.61 19.34
C PHE A 87 -14.68 16.99 19.66
N SER A 88 -14.05 17.66 20.63
CA SER A 88 -14.28 19.09 20.85
C SER A 88 -13.85 19.90 19.62
N ALA A 89 -14.38 21.11 19.50
CA ALA A 89 -13.99 22.02 18.43
C ALA A 89 -12.47 22.27 18.38
N ARG A 90 -11.81 22.33 19.55
CA ARG A 90 -10.34 22.51 19.64
C ARG A 90 -9.58 21.35 18.99
N ILE A 91 -10.01 20.11 19.24
CA ILE A 91 -9.39 18.91 18.63
C ILE A 91 -9.59 18.93 17.11
N LYS A 92 -10.79 19.27 16.62
CA LYS A 92 -11.09 19.38 15.19
C LYS A 92 -10.18 20.38 14.48
N TRP A 93 -10.01 21.56 15.07
CA TRP A 93 -9.09 22.57 14.54
C TRP A 93 -7.63 22.14 14.59
N GLY A 94 -7.20 21.48 15.67
CA GLY A 94 -5.86 20.89 15.76
C GLY A 94 -5.59 19.84 14.67
N MET A 95 -6.56 18.96 14.40
CA MET A 95 -6.47 17.97 13.32
C MET A 95 -6.41 18.63 11.93
N ALA A 96 -7.23 19.65 11.69
CA ALA A 96 -7.21 20.41 10.43
C ALA A 96 -5.85 21.10 10.23
N LEU A 97 -5.32 21.74 11.27
CA LEU A 97 -3.99 22.36 11.22
C LEU A 97 -2.89 21.32 10.93
N ALA A 98 -2.90 20.19 11.63
CA ALA A 98 -1.94 19.11 11.41
C ALA A 98 -1.99 18.57 9.98
N LEU A 99 -3.19 18.42 9.41
CA LEU A 99 -3.37 18.01 8.03
C LEU A 99 -2.84 19.06 7.04
N CYS A 100 -3.12 20.34 7.28
CA CYS A 100 -2.58 21.43 6.47
C CYS A 100 -1.04 21.46 6.50
N LEU A 101 -0.42 21.29 7.67
CA LEU A 101 1.03 21.23 7.81
C LEU A 101 1.63 20.02 7.08
N LEU A 102 0.98 18.85 7.16
CA LEU A 102 1.39 17.65 6.43
C LEU A 102 1.34 17.86 4.92
N ILE A 103 0.23 18.41 4.41
CA ILE A 103 0.08 18.72 2.98
C ILE A 103 1.14 19.73 2.54
N SER A 104 1.36 20.79 3.32
CA SER A 104 2.38 21.80 3.04
C SER A 104 3.77 21.16 2.99
N PHE A 105 4.10 20.27 3.94
CA PHE A 105 5.35 19.54 3.93
C PHE A 105 5.50 18.67 2.67
N CYS A 106 4.45 17.96 2.26
CA CYS A 106 4.46 17.13 1.05
C CYS A 106 4.70 17.94 -0.24
N LEU A 107 4.34 19.23 -0.26
CA LEU A 107 4.54 20.11 -1.42
C LEU A 107 5.96 20.68 -1.50
N ILE A 108 6.73 20.62 -0.43
CA ILE A 108 8.11 21.09 -0.40
C ILE A 108 8.99 20.18 -1.28
N PRO A 109 9.83 20.72 -2.20
CA PRO A 109 10.68 19.88 -3.04
C PRO A 109 11.57 18.90 -2.27
N GLN A 110 12.08 19.30 -1.11
CA GLN A 110 12.94 18.50 -0.24
C GLN A 110 12.23 17.25 0.34
N SER A 111 10.90 17.23 0.34
CA SER A 111 10.12 16.05 0.76
C SER A 111 10.30 14.83 -0.17
N GLY A 112 10.76 15.06 -1.40
CA GLY A 112 10.88 14.05 -2.45
C GLY A 112 9.53 13.63 -3.06
N VAL A 113 8.39 14.17 -2.60
CA VAL A 113 7.05 13.83 -3.11
C VAL A 113 6.85 14.36 -4.54
N PRO A 114 7.14 15.66 -4.85
CA PRO A 114 6.98 16.18 -6.20
C PRO A 114 7.82 15.41 -7.24
N GLN A 115 9.05 15.04 -6.90
CA GLN A 115 9.94 14.26 -7.77
C GLN A 115 9.35 12.87 -8.06
N ARG A 116 8.73 12.23 -7.05
CA ARG A 116 8.08 10.93 -7.22
C ARG A 116 6.83 11.01 -8.11
N ILE A 117 6.05 12.08 -7.99
CA ILE A 117 4.91 12.32 -8.87
C ILE A 117 5.38 12.53 -10.31
N SER A 118 6.44 13.32 -10.51
CA SER A 118 7.03 13.53 -11.83
C SER A 118 7.57 12.22 -12.42
N GLN A 119 8.30 11.42 -11.66
CA GLN A 119 8.77 10.10 -12.08
C GLN A 119 7.62 9.18 -12.48
N ALA A 120 6.54 9.13 -11.67
CA ALA A 120 5.38 8.31 -11.97
C ALA A 120 4.68 8.74 -13.27
N LYS A 121 4.55 10.05 -13.50
CA LYS A 121 4.00 10.57 -14.77
C LYS A 121 4.86 10.15 -15.96
N ASN A 122 6.19 10.30 -15.86
CA ASN A 122 7.12 9.89 -16.87
C ASN A 122 7.07 8.37 -17.16
N ASP A 123 7.02 7.54 -16.11
CA ASP A 123 6.90 6.08 -16.24
C ASP A 123 5.63 5.68 -17.00
N VAL A 124 4.51 6.34 -16.67
CA VAL A 124 3.23 6.12 -17.38
C VAL A 124 3.35 6.52 -18.86
N GLN A 125 3.91 7.68 -19.14
CA GLN A 125 4.10 8.15 -20.50
C GLN A 125 4.97 7.19 -21.32
N LEU A 126 6.15 6.81 -20.81
CA LEU A 126 7.08 5.88 -21.45
C LEU A 126 6.46 4.51 -21.72
N TYR A 127 5.58 4.05 -20.82
CA TYR A 127 4.86 2.80 -21.01
C TYR A 127 3.87 2.86 -22.17
N PHE A 128 3.04 3.92 -22.23
CA PHE A 128 2.01 4.06 -23.26
C PHE A 128 2.56 4.47 -24.62
N THR A 129 3.69 5.21 -24.69
CA THR A 129 4.41 5.47 -25.96
C THR A 129 5.15 4.24 -26.48
N GLY A 130 5.37 3.24 -25.62
CA GLY A 130 6.13 2.05 -25.97
C GLY A 130 7.64 2.20 -25.91
N GLU A 131 8.15 3.37 -25.53
CA GLU A 131 9.58 3.67 -25.50
C GLU A 131 10.31 2.88 -24.41
N ASN A 132 9.70 2.75 -23.22
CA ASN A 132 10.28 1.97 -22.14
C ASN A 132 9.20 1.37 -21.22
N LYS A 133 9.08 0.03 -21.24
CA LYS A 133 8.16 -0.73 -20.40
C LYS A 133 8.81 -1.29 -19.13
N VAL A 134 10.13 -1.09 -18.96
CA VAL A 134 10.91 -1.66 -17.85
C VAL A 134 11.08 -0.66 -16.69
N THR A 135 10.26 0.39 -16.66
CA THR A 135 10.19 1.32 -15.52
C THR A 135 9.46 0.68 -14.34
N SER A 136 9.52 1.30 -13.17
CA SER A 136 8.87 0.78 -11.95
C SER A 136 7.36 0.59 -12.10
N LEU A 137 6.66 1.54 -12.74
CA LEU A 137 5.23 1.41 -13.02
C LEU A 137 4.96 0.56 -14.27
N GLY A 138 5.76 0.69 -15.31
CA GLY A 138 5.64 -0.11 -16.53
C GLY A 138 5.71 -1.61 -16.24
N HIS A 139 6.63 -2.01 -15.38
CA HIS A 139 6.74 -3.40 -14.93
C HIS A 139 5.47 -3.90 -14.22
N ARG A 140 4.87 -3.07 -13.37
CA ARG A 140 3.59 -3.42 -12.71
C ARG A 140 2.46 -3.56 -13.73
N PHE A 141 2.37 -2.67 -14.71
CA PHE A 141 1.34 -2.75 -15.76
C PHE A 141 1.48 -4.03 -16.59
N GLU A 142 2.70 -4.44 -16.93
CA GLU A 142 2.95 -5.71 -17.63
C GLU A 142 2.49 -6.92 -16.78
N ILE A 143 2.79 -6.94 -15.48
CA ILE A 143 2.35 -8.01 -14.58
C ILE A 143 0.83 -8.00 -14.38
N TRP A 144 0.21 -6.82 -14.26
CA TRP A 144 -1.24 -6.72 -14.16
C TRP A 144 -1.94 -7.21 -15.41
N LYS A 145 -1.43 -6.84 -16.60
CA LYS A 145 -1.88 -7.35 -17.89
C LYS A 145 -1.77 -8.87 -17.96
N SER A 146 -0.64 -9.42 -17.50
CA SER A 146 -0.41 -10.86 -17.37
C SER A 146 -1.45 -11.53 -16.47
N SER A 147 -1.72 -10.95 -15.31
CA SER A 147 -2.69 -11.49 -14.35
C SER A 147 -4.10 -11.50 -14.90
N ILE A 148 -4.52 -10.44 -15.60
CA ILE A 148 -5.83 -10.33 -16.24
C ILE A 148 -5.97 -11.37 -17.35
N ASP A 149 -4.97 -11.53 -18.22
CA ASP A 149 -4.99 -12.53 -19.30
C ASP A 149 -5.03 -13.96 -18.71
N SER A 150 -4.28 -14.22 -17.65
CA SER A 150 -4.32 -15.49 -16.94
C SER A 150 -5.71 -15.78 -16.36
N PHE A 151 -6.36 -14.79 -15.77
CA PHE A 151 -7.73 -14.91 -15.26
C PHE A 151 -8.72 -15.20 -16.39
N ILE A 152 -8.66 -14.47 -17.51
CA ILE A 152 -9.56 -14.68 -18.65
C ILE A 152 -9.45 -16.12 -19.17
N LYS A 153 -8.25 -16.69 -19.20
CA LYS A 153 -8.03 -18.07 -19.67
C LYS A 153 -8.53 -19.14 -18.70
N LYS A 154 -8.50 -18.89 -17.39
CA LYS A 154 -8.99 -19.80 -16.33
C LYS A 154 -9.76 -19.05 -15.24
N PRO A 155 -10.97 -18.59 -15.51
CA PRO A 155 -11.67 -17.64 -14.64
C PRO A 155 -12.18 -18.26 -13.32
N VAL A 156 -12.46 -19.55 -13.25
CA VAL A 156 -13.11 -20.15 -12.07
C VAL A 156 -12.09 -20.50 -10.99
N PHE A 157 -11.11 -21.34 -11.32
CA PHE A 157 -10.13 -21.86 -10.37
C PHE A 157 -8.74 -21.24 -10.51
N GLY A 158 -8.50 -20.42 -11.55
CA GLY A 158 -7.20 -19.85 -11.86
C GLY A 158 -6.19 -20.91 -12.30
N TRP A 159 -4.90 -20.54 -12.22
CA TRP A 159 -3.77 -21.37 -12.65
C TRP A 159 -3.08 -22.10 -11.49
N GLY A 160 -3.41 -21.80 -10.24
CA GLY A 160 -2.63 -22.20 -9.08
C GLY A 160 -1.31 -21.41 -8.94
N ASN A 161 -0.66 -21.53 -7.81
CA ASN A 161 0.60 -20.78 -7.55
C ASN A 161 1.70 -21.09 -8.57
N HIS A 162 1.85 -22.39 -8.94
CA HIS A 162 2.87 -22.81 -9.92
C HIS A 162 2.41 -22.62 -11.36
N GLY A 163 1.11 -22.77 -11.63
CA GLY A 163 0.55 -22.67 -12.98
C GLY A 163 0.59 -21.26 -13.56
N VAL A 164 0.58 -20.22 -12.74
CA VAL A 164 0.73 -18.84 -13.21
C VAL A 164 2.02 -18.64 -13.98
N ARG A 165 3.10 -19.33 -13.58
CA ARG A 165 4.39 -19.25 -14.28
C ARG A 165 4.30 -19.83 -15.69
N LEU A 166 3.56 -20.91 -15.89
CA LEU A 166 3.31 -21.49 -17.21
C LEU A 166 2.49 -20.55 -18.10
N SER A 167 1.49 -19.87 -17.50
CA SER A 167 0.73 -18.84 -18.21
C SER A 167 1.64 -17.69 -18.67
N GLN A 168 2.50 -17.18 -17.78
CA GLN A 168 3.47 -16.13 -18.08
C GLN A 168 4.45 -16.53 -19.18
N GLU A 169 4.90 -17.78 -19.20
CA GLU A 169 5.77 -18.30 -20.27
C GLU A 169 5.07 -18.25 -21.64
N GLN A 170 3.81 -18.67 -21.69
CA GLN A 170 3.00 -18.60 -22.92
C GLN A 170 2.80 -17.15 -23.37
N GLN A 171 2.54 -16.26 -22.43
CA GLN A 171 2.35 -14.81 -22.67
C GLN A 171 3.64 -14.16 -23.19
N TYR A 172 4.78 -14.52 -22.64
CA TYR A 172 6.07 -14.04 -23.12
C TYR A 172 6.35 -14.55 -24.54
N LYS A 173 6.15 -15.85 -24.80
CA LYS A 173 6.33 -16.43 -26.15
C LYS A 173 5.40 -15.83 -27.19
N SER A 174 4.21 -15.39 -26.81
CA SER A 174 3.26 -14.70 -27.69
C SER A 174 3.52 -13.18 -27.80
N GLY A 175 4.50 -12.64 -27.08
CA GLY A 175 4.80 -11.21 -27.08
C GLY A 175 3.79 -10.36 -26.29
N LEU A 176 2.91 -10.98 -25.48
CA LEU A 176 1.96 -10.26 -24.67
C LEU A 176 2.63 -9.46 -23.56
N ILE A 177 3.65 -10.02 -22.94
CA ILE A 177 4.46 -9.39 -21.88
C ILE A 177 5.93 -9.34 -22.28
N THR A 178 6.66 -8.39 -21.68
CA THR A 178 8.10 -8.23 -21.89
C THR A 178 8.90 -9.33 -21.20
N LYS A 179 10.15 -9.57 -21.65
CA LYS A 179 11.08 -10.46 -20.97
C LYS A 179 11.32 -10.08 -19.52
N ALA A 180 11.46 -8.78 -19.24
CA ALA A 180 11.65 -8.27 -17.89
C ALA A 180 10.47 -8.64 -16.95
N ALA A 181 9.23 -8.57 -17.46
CA ALA A 181 8.05 -8.99 -16.70
C ALA A 181 8.01 -10.50 -16.49
N TYR A 182 8.44 -11.30 -17.48
CA TYR A 182 8.56 -12.74 -17.34
C TYR A 182 9.67 -13.15 -16.37
N ASP A 183 10.85 -12.53 -16.42
CA ASP A 183 11.99 -12.84 -15.54
C ASP A 183 11.71 -12.45 -14.08
N PHE A 184 10.79 -11.51 -13.86
CA PHE A 184 10.31 -11.16 -12.52
C PHE A 184 9.43 -12.29 -11.97
N ASN A 185 10.02 -13.18 -11.22
CA ASN A 185 9.33 -14.32 -10.59
C ASN A 185 8.64 -13.89 -9.27
N GLY A 186 7.80 -12.87 -9.32
CA GLY A 186 7.13 -12.29 -8.15
C GLY A 186 5.62 -12.33 -8.24
N HIS A 187 4.99 -11.79 -7.20
CA HIS A 187 3.54 -11.58 -7.16
C HIS A 187 3.15 -10.30 -7.93
N ALA A 188 1.86 -10.16 -8.23
CA ALA A 188 1.34 -9.06 -9.06
C ALA A 188 1.44 -7.66 -8.42
N HIS A 189 1.96 -7.49 -7.20
CA HIS A 189 1.92 -6.24 -6.43
C HIS A 189 0.51 -5.63 -6.31
N ASN A 190 -0.49 -6.46 -6.51
CA ASN A 190 -1.91 -6.19 -6.34
C ASN A 190 -2.59 -7.51 -5.95
N GLN A 191 -3.02 -7.61 -4.70
CA GLN A 191 -3.56 -8.85 -4.15
C GLN A 191 -4.80 -9.35 -4.90
N PHE A 192 -5.64 -8.43 -5.39
CA PHE A 192 -6.84 -8.81 -6.14
C PHE A 192 -6.48 -9.49 -7.46
N LEU A 193 -5.56 -8.91 -8.23
CA LEU A 193 -5.09 -9.46 -9.50
C LEU A 193 -4.30 -10.77 -9.30
N ASP A 194 -3.55 -10.86 -8.21
CA ASP A 194 -2.79 -12.06 -7.87
C ASP A 194 -3.73 -13.23 -7.56
N GLU A 195 -4.79 -12.98 -6.76
CA GLU A 195 -5.81 -13.99 -6.46
C GLU A 195 -6.62 -14.38 -7.70
N MET A 196 -6.97 -13.40 -8.56
CA MET A 196 -7.63 -13.69 -9.82
C MET A 196 -6.82 -14.62 -10.70
N ALA A 197 -5.53 -14.39 -10.87
CA ALA A 197 -4.66 -15.22 -11.70
C ALA A 197 -4.44 -16.61 -11.09
N LYS A 198 -4.25 -16.69 -9.77
CA LYS A 198 -3.92 -17.93 -9.06
C LYS A 198 -5.12 -18.80 -8.74
N ARG A 199 -6.22 -18.20 -8.28
CA ARG A 199 -7.39 -18.91 -7.73
C ARG A 199 -8.71 -18.53 -8.38
N GLY A 200 -8.67 -17.72 -9.43
CA GLY A 200 -9.85 -17.31 -10.19
C GLY A 200 -10.85 -16.50 -9.37
N ILE A 201 -12.12 -16.61 -9.76
CA ILE A 201 -13.23 -15.91 -9.08
C ILE A 201 -13.43 -16.42 -7.65
N ILE A 202 -13.12 -17.68 -7.38
CA ILE A 202 -13.25 -18.27 -6.04
C ILE A 202 -12.28 -17.58 -5.08
N GLY A 203 -10.99 -17.43 -5.46
CA GLY A 203 -10.02 -16.74 -4.64
C GLY A 203 -10.32 -15.26 -4.47
N LEU A 204 -10.76 -14.59 -5.54
CA LEU A 204 -11.18 -13.19 -5.47
C LEU A 204 -12.37 -13.02 -4.53
N SER A 205 -13.39 -13.89 -4.63
CA SER A 205 -14.58 -13.83 -3.76
C SER A 205 -14.23 -14.07 -2.29
N ALA A 206 -13.34 -15.03 -2.00
CA ALA A 206 -12.86 -15.28 -0.65
C ALA A 206 -12.09 -14.07 -0.08
N LEU A 207 -11.23 -13.43 -0.90
CA LEU A 207 -10.50 -12.23 -0.51
C LEU A 207 -11.46 -11.05 -0.25
N LEU A 208 -12.44 -10.84 -1.12
CA LEU A 208 -13.45 -9.80 -0.93
C LEU A 208 -14.29 -10.06 0.33
N ALA A 209 -14.70 -11.30 0.56
CA ALA A 209 -15.43 -11.67 1.78
C ALA A 209 -14.61 -11.36 3.04
N LEU A 210 -13.30 -11.67 3.04
CA LEU A 210 -12.41 -11.36 4.15
C LEU A 210 -12.38 -9.85 4.50
N PHE A 211 -12.40 -8.98 3.48
CA PHE A 211 -12.38 -7.52 3.70
C PHE A 211 -13.76 -6.94 4.00
N LEU A 212 -14.81 -7.46 3.38
CA LEU A 212 -16.15 -6.87 3.48
C LEU A 212 -16.94 -7.42 4.67
N PHE A 213 -16.74 -8.69 5.05
CA PHE A 213 -17.48 -9.30 6.15
C PHE A 213 -17.35 -8.52 7.48
N PRO A 214 -16.17 -8.04 7.91
CA PRO A 214 -16.05 -7.25 9.14
C PRO A 214 -16.81 -5.91 9.10
N LEU A 215 -17.17 -5.41 7.92
CA LEU A 215 -17.92 -4.16 7.77
C LEU A 215 -19.44 -4.35 7.96
N THR A 216 -19.90 -5.60 8.08
CA THR A 216 -21.32 -5.95 8.26
C THR A 216 -21.69 -6.19 9.72
N ILE A 217 -20.72 -6.21 10.62
CA ILE A 217 -20.85 -6.36 12.07
C ILE A 217 -20.79 -4.99 12.74
#